data_104da8337a1d24f54f3694e2d974b3ee
#
_entry.id   104da8337a1d24f54f3694e2d974b3ee
#
_cell.length_a   1.000
_cell.length_b   1.000
_cell.length_c   1.000
_cell.angle_alpha   90.00
_cell.angle_beta   90.00
_cell.angle_gamma   90.00
#
_symmetry.space_group_name_H-M   'P 1'
#
loop_
_entity.id
_entity.type
_entity.pdbx_description
1 polymer ?
#
loop_
_entity_poly.entity_id
_entity_poly.type
_entity_poly.pdbx_seq_one_letter_code
_entity_poly.pdbx_strand_id
1 'polypeptide(L)'
;MCIRDSDKIIGKIYPLFAAALLFMAIGILVMLFVNHPPLPEITDGMPNTYPGHLPIFPIMFVSIACGAISGFHATQSPLMARCIKNEKYGRPIFFGSMITEGIVALIWAAAATYFYHNNGMGENNAAVVVDSITKEWLGTVGGILAVLGVIAAPITSGDTAFRSARLIVADFLHLEPVSYTHLT
;
A
#
# COMPACT_ATOMS: atom_id res chain seq x y z
N MET A 1 -6.19 22.33 -12.10
CA MET A 1 -5.13 22.26 -13.10
C MET A 1 -4.62 20.84 -13.12
N CYS A 2 -5.11 20.01 -14.04
CA CYS A 2 -4.66 18.64 -14.20
C CYS A 2 -3.29 18.66 -14.85
N ILE A 3 -2.34 18.07 -14.20
CA ILE A 3 -0.91 18.01 -14.49
C ILE A 3 -0.70 17.32 -15.85
N ARG A 4 -0.05 17.98 -16.78
CA ARG A 4 -0.21 17.63 -18.19
C ARG A 4 0.88 16.80 -18.86
N ASP A 5 2.07 16.61 -18.31
CA ASP A 5 3.12 15.94 -19.08
C ASP A 5 3.87 14.78 -18.39
N SER A 6 4.09 14.80 -17.10
CA SER A 6 4.55 13.60 -16.34
C SER A 6 3.45 12.53 -16.27
N ASP A 7 2.18 12.95 -16.37
CA ASP A 7 1.02 12.09 -16.19
C ASP A 7 0.75 11.13 -17.36
N LYS A 8 1.29 11.39 -18.55
CA LYS A 8 1.02 10.51 -19.70
C LYS A 8 1.74 9.16 -19.61
N ILE A 9 2.94 9.15 -19.06
CA ILE A 9 3.71 7.92 -18.89
C ILE A 9 3.27 7.25 -17.59
N ILE A 10 3.24 8.00 -16.50
CA ILE A 10 2.85 7.53 -15.17
C ILE A 10 1.39 7.05 -15.17
N GLY A 11 0.47 7.82 -15.77
CA GLY A 11 -0.93 7.46 -15.87
C GLY A 11 -1.23 6.19 -16.68
N LYS A 12 -0.32 5.77 -17.57
CA LYS A 12 -0.42 4.48 -18.27
C LYS A 12 0.18 3.32 -17.49
N ILE A 13 1.21 3.60 -16.69
CA ILE A 13 1.92 2.58 -15.92
C ILE A 13 1.16 2.24 -14.64
N TYR A 14 0.52 3.20 -13.98
CA TYR A 14 -0.24 2.96 -12.75
C TYR A 14 -1.36 1.90 -12.88
N PRO A 15 -2.21 1.90 -13.90
CA PRO A 15 -3.20 0.85 -14.06
C PRO A 15 -2.59 -0.55 -14.22
N LEU A 16 -1.43 -0.65 -14.88
CA LEU A 16 -0.72 -1.91 -15.02
C LEU A 16 -0.20 -2.43 -13.68
N PHE A 17 0.41 -1.55 -12.88
CA PHE A 17 0.86 -1.90 -11.52
C PHE A 17 -0.31 -2.24 -10.61
N ALA A 18 -1.39 -1.48 -10.66
CA ALA A 18 -2.59 -1.76 -9.89
C ALA A 18 -3.19 -3.13 -10.24
N ALA A 19 -3.25 -3.46 -11.54
CA ALA A 19 -3.72 -4.76 -12.00
C ALA A 19 -2.80 -5.91 -11.53
N ALA A 20 -1.48 -5.73 -11.60
CA ALA A 20 -0.52 -6.71 -11.13
C ALA A 20 -0.62 -6.95 -9.61
N LEU A 21 -0.72 -5.88 -8.82
CA LEU A 21 -0.89 -5.97 -7.37
C LEU A 21 -2.23 -6.60 -6.98
N LEU A 22 -3.31 -6.27 -7.70
CA LEU A 22 -4.62 -6.87 -7.47
C LEU A 22 -4.61 -8.37 -7.81
N PHE A 23 -4.00 -8.74 -8.93
CA PHE A 23 -3.84 -10.15 -9.31
C PHE A 23 -3.05 -10.93 -8.24
N MET A 24 -1.97 -10.35 -7.74
CA MET A 24 -1.17 -10.93 -6.66
C MET A 24 -2.00 -11.09 -5.37
N ALA A 25 -2.76 -10.07 -4.98
CA ALA A 25 -3.62 -10.12 -3.79
C ALA A 25 -4.72 -11.20 -3.92
N ILE A 26 -5.35 -11.30 -5.08
CA ILE A 26 -6.34 -12.35 -5.38
C ILE A 26 -5.69 -13.74 -5.35
N GLY A 27 -4.51 -13.88 -5.94
CA GLY A 27 -3.75 -15.14 -5.93
C GLY A 27 -3.44 -15.59 -4.49
N ILE A 28 -2.95 -14.69 -3.65
CA ILE A 28 -2.69 -14.99 -2.23
C ILE A 28 -3.99 -15.34 -1.50
N LEU A 29 -5.08 -14.62 -1.74
CA LEU A 29 -6.38 -14.92 -1.15
C LEU A 29 -6.87 -16.33 -1.53
N VAL A 30 -6.77 -16.69 -2.80
CA VAL A 30 -7.13 -18.05 -3.27
C VAL A 30 -6.27 -19.11 -2.56
N MET A 31 -4.96 -18.87 -2.45
CA MET A 31 -4.05 -19.81 -1.77
C MET A 31 -4.34 -19.92 -0.27
N LEU A 32 -4.75 -18.83 0.38
CA LEU A 32 -5.23 -18.87 1.77
C LEU A 32 -6.45 -19.80 1.93
N PHE A 33 -7.38 -19.77 0.99
CA PHE A 33 -8.55 -20.65 1.02
C PHE A 33 -8.26 -22.10 0.60
N VAL A 34 -7.31 -22.31 -0.29
CA VAL A 34 -6.96 -23.66 -0.76
C VAL A 34 -6.09 -24.41 0.25
N ASN A 35 -5.09 -23.75 0.78
CA ASN A 35 -4.13 -24.36 1.70
C ASN A 35 -4.63 -24.41 3.15
N HIS A 36 -5.65 -23.63 3.50
CA HIS A 36 -6.15 -23.51 4.87
C HIS A 36 -5.00 -23.45 5.90
N PRO A 37 -4.05 -22.49 5.76
CA PRO A 37 -2.90 -22.46 6.63
C PRO A 37 -3.33 -22.27 8.09
N PRO A 38 -2.71 -22.94 9.06
CA PRO A 38 -3.01 -22.77 10.46
C PRO A 38 -2.62 -21.35 10.87
N LEU A 39 -3.60 -20.50 11.09
CA LEU A 39 -3.39 -19.17 11.66
C LEU A 39 -3.48 -19.28 13.18
N PRO A 40 -2.58 -18.61 13.93
CA PRO A 40 -2.65 -18.62 15.39
C PRO A 40 -3.95 -17.95 15.86
N GLU A 41 -4.61 -18.60 16.80
CA GLU A 41 -5.82 -18.05 17.43
C GLU A 41 -5.45 -16.90 18.38
N ILE A 42 -6.28 -15.87 18.43
CA ILE A 42 -6.08 -14.72 19.34
C ILE A 42 -6.10 -15.20 20.81
N THR A 43 -6.85 -16.28 21.06
CA THR A 43 -6.99 -16.88 22.39
C THR A 43 -5.76 -17.64 22.87
N ASP A 44 -4.87 -18.06 21.96
CA ASP A 44 -3.67 -18.83 22.30
C ASP A 44 -2.53 -17.97 22.87
N GLY A 45 -2.79 -16.68 23.07
CA GLY A 45 -1.82 -15.71 23.54
C GLY A 45 -0.71 -15.53 22.52
N MET A 46 -0.79 -14.50 21.69
CA MET A 46 0.25 -14.19 20.72
C MET A 46 1.52 -13.72 21.45
N PRO A 47 2.55 -14.58 21.61
CA PRO A 47 3.78 -14.15 22.26
C PRO A 47 4.47 -13.11 21.37
N ASN A 48 5.16 -12.17 22.00
CA ASN A 48 6.03 -11.25 21.28
C ASN A 48 7.27 -12.02 20.78
N THR A 49 7.20 -12.47 19.52
CA THR A 49 8.28 -13.21 18.85
C THR A 49 9.29 -12.31 18.16
N TYR A 50 9.15 -11.00 18.27
CA TYR A 50 10.06 -10.06 17.61
C TYR A 50 11.51 -10.21 18.12
N PRO A 51 12.50 -10.35 17.23
CA PRO A 51 13.90 -10.39 17.62
C PRO A 51 14.27 -9.11 18.36
N GLY A 52 14.83 -9.22 19.54
CA GLY A 52 15.15 -8.09 20.41
C GLY A 52 14.04 -7.69 21.39
N HIS A 53 12.93 -8.44 21.45
CA HIS A 53 11.83 -8.24 22.41
C HIS A 53 11.37 -6.78 22.55
N LEU A 54 11.36 -6.04 21.44
CA LEU A 54 10.84 -4.68 21.44
C LEU A 54 9.38 -4.69 21.95
N PRO A 55 9.01 -3.74 22.82
CA PRO A 55 7.67 -3.70 23.36
C PRO A 55 6.65 -3.52 22.23
N ILE A 56 5.57 -4.29 22.29
CA ILE A 56 4.46 -4.20 21.32
C ILE A 56 3.91 -2.77 21.29
N PHE A 57 3.76 -2.15 22.47
CA PHE A 57 3.47 -0.72 22.59
C PHE A 57 4.80 0.07 22.65
N PRO A 58 5.00 1.16 21.88
CA PRO A 58 4.02 1.83 20.98
C PRO A 58 4.07 1.36 19.52
N ILE A 59 5.01 0.50 19.11
CA ILE A 59 5.32 0.23 17.69
C ILE A 59 4.12 -0.30 16.91
N MET A 60 3.42 -1.29 17.45
CA MET A 60 2.22 -1.84 16.82
C MET A 60 1.12 -0.79 16.68
N PHE A 61 0.92 0.03 17.72
CA PHE A 61 -0.10 1.08 17.68
C PHE A 61 0.24 2.21 16.71
N VAL A 62 1.53 2.53 16.54
CA VAL A 62 1.99 3.47 15.49
C VAL A 62 1.68 2.92 14.11
N SER A 63 1.92 1.63 13.88
CA SER A 63 1.63 0.98 12.58
C SER A 63 0.12 0.95 12.29
N ILE A 64 -0.71 0.64 13.30
CA ILE A 64 -2.18 0.68 13.18
C ILE A 64 -2.66 2.12 12.90
N ALA A 65 -2.14 3.09 13.65
CA ALA A 65 -2.50 4.50 13.46
C ALA A 65 -2.07 5.01 12.08
N CYS A 66 -0.91 4.60 11.57
CA CYS A 66 -0.44 4.93 10.23
C CYS A 66 -1.43 4.44 9.16
N GLY A 67 -2.00 3.24 9.31
CA GLY A 67 -3.03 2.73 8.41
C GLY A 67 -4.39 3.42 8.57
N ALA A 68 -4.81 3.71 9.82
CA ALA A 68 -6.13 4.27 10.12
C ALA A 68 -6.21 5.79 9.86
N ILE A 69 -5.12 6.52 10.14
CA ILE A 69 -5.05 8.00 10.06
C ILE A 69 -3.94 8.39 9.09
N SER A 70 -3.88 7.75 7.94
CA SER A 70 -2.85 8.05 6.96
C SER A 70 -2.93 9.51 6.51
N GLY A 71 -1.87 10.29 6.75
CA GLY A 71 -1.73 11.65 6.25
C GLY A 71 -1.80 11.71 4.71
N PHE A 72 -1.53 10.60 4.08
CA PHE A 72 -1.67 10.41 2.64
C PHE A 72 -3.13 10.57 2.19
N HIS A 73 -4.08 9.97 2.89
CA HIS A 73 -5.51 10.15 2.61
C HIS A 73 -5.95 11.60 2.81
N ALA A 74 -5.50 12.23 3.88
CA ALA A 74 -5.82 13.64 4.16
C ALA A 74 -5.32 14.59 3.06
N THR A 75 -4.17 14.33 2.47
CA THR A 75 -3.60 15.16 1.40
C THR A 75 -4.15 14.84 0.03
N GLN A 76 -4.50 13.57 -0.25
CA GLN A 76 -5.01 13.14 -1.55
C GLN A 76 -6.51 13.38 -1.72
N SER A 77 -7.30 13.27 -0.67
CA SER A 77 -8.76 13.44 -0.75
C SER A 77 -9.18 14.80 -1.33
N PRO A 78 -8.61 15.94 -0.93
CA PRO A 78 -8.93 17.24 -1.54
C PRO A 78 -8.56 17.31 -3.03
N LEU A 79 -7.43 16.70 -3.43
CA LEU A 79 -7.00 16.66 -4.82
C LEU A 79 -7.95 15.81 -5.67
N MET A 80 -8.34 14.65 -5.17
CA MET A 80 -9.29 13.77 -5.83
C MET A 80 -10.66 14.41 -5.93
N ALA A 81 -11.13 15.10 -4.90
CA ALA A 81 -12.40 15.81 -4.91
C ALA A 81 -12.49 16.84 -6.03
N ARG A 82 -11.39 17.52 -6.33
CA ARG A 82 -11.32 18.49 -7.46
C ARG A 82 -11.33 17.82 -8.84
N CYS A 83 -10.99 16.54 -8.93
CA CYS A 83 -10.93 15.80 -10.19
C CYS A 83 -12.22 15.04 -10.52
N ILE A 84 -13.13 14.90 -9.56
CA ILE A 84 -14.40 14.19 -9.73
C ILE A 84 -15.34 15.01 -10.60
N LYS A 85 -15.82 14.42 -11.69
CA LYS A 85 -16.74 15.07 -12.63
C LYS A 85 -18.19 15.08 -12.16
N ASN A 86 -18.59 14.15 -11.27
CA ASN A 86 -19.95 13.99 -10.80
C ASN A 86 -19.92 13.48 -9.35
N GLU A 87 -20.72 14.08 -8.47
CA GLU A 87 -20.82 13.71 -7.05
C GLU A 87 -21.19 12.25 -6.82
N LYS A 88 -21.91 11.62 -7.75
CA LYS A 88 -22.26 10.19 -7.66
C LYS A 88 -21.04 9.28 -7.56
N TYR A 89 -19.89 9.70 -8.08
CA TYR A 89 -18.65 8.96 -7.99
C TYR A 89 -17.89 9.16 -6.66
N GLY A 90 -18.31 10.11 -5.85
CA GLY A 90 -17.64 10.38 -4.56
C GLY A 90 -17.64 9.16 -3.65
N ARG A 91 -18.82 8.54 -3.47
CA ARG A 91 -18.93 7.36 -2.59
C ARG A 91 -18.08 6.17 -3.03
N PRO A 92 -18.13 5.69 -4.28
CA PRO A 92 -17.27 4.59 -4.70
C PRO A 92 -15.78 4.95 -4.72
N ILE A 93 -15.42 6.19 -5.02
CA ILE A 93 -14.02 6.62 -5.06
C ILE A 93 -13.43 6.71 -3.65
N PHE A 94 -14.08 7.39 -2.73
CA PHE A 94 -13.54 7.59 -1.38
C PHE A 94 -13.77 6.39 -0.47
N PHE A 95 -15.01 5.94 -0.36
CA PHE A 95 -15.36 4.84 0.54
C PHE A 95 -15.02 3.47 -0.04
N GLY A 96 -15.29 3.26 -1.34
CA GLY A 96 -14.99 2.00 -2.01
C GLY A 96 -13.50 1.69 -2.06
N SER A 97 -12.65 2.69 -2.31
CA SER A 97 -11.21 2.50 -2.31
C SER A 97 -10.67 2.11 -0.93
N MET A 98 -11.19 2.71 0.14
CA MET A 98 -10.80 2.39 1.51
C MET A 98 -11.18 0.96 1.90
N ILE A 99 -12.36 0.49 1.51
CA ILE A 99 -12.76 -0.91 1.72
C ILE A 99 -11.83 -1.85 0.97
N THR A 100 -11.53 -1.57 -0.28
CA THR A 100 -10.64 -2.39 -1.10
C THR A 100 -9.23 -2.44 -0.50
N GLU A 101 -8.70 -1.31 -0.07
CA GLU A 101 -7.42 -1.22 0.62
C GLU A 101 -7.42 -2.06 1.90
N GLY A 102 -8.46 -1.94 2.73
CA GLY A 102 -8.61 -2.73 3.95
C GLY A 102 -8.66 -4.24 3.70
N ILE A 103 -9.37 -4.68 2.67
CA ILE A 103 -9.43 -6.10 2.30
C ILE A 103 -8.04 -6.60 1.86
N VAL A 104 -7.35 -5.86 1.00
CA VAL A 104 -6.00 -6.22 0.55
C VAL A 104 -5.03 -6.25 1.73
N ALA A 105 -5.11 -5.30 2.65
CA ALA A 105 -4.29 -5.27 3.86
C ALA A 105 -4.55 -6.50 4.76
N LEU A 106 -5.79 -6.92 4.91
CA LEU A 106 -6.14 -8.14 5.68
C LEU A 106 -5.60 -9.41 5.02
N ILE A 107 -5.63 -9.51 3.70
CA ILE A 107 -5.04 -10.64 2.97
C ILE A 107 -3.54 -10.73 3.26
N TRP A 108 -2.83 -9.62 3.17
CA TRP A 108 -1.40 -9.56 3.47
C TRP A 108 -1.09 -9.80 4.95
N ALA A 109 -1.92 -9.31 5.86
CA ALA A 109 -1.76 -9.57 7.29
C ALA A 109 -1.89 -11.07 7.60
N ALA A 110 -2.87 -11.75 7.02
CA ALA A 110 -3.04 -13.19 7.18
C ALA A 110 -1.85 -13.98 6.60
N ALA A 111 -1.41 -13.64 5.39
CA ALA A 111 -0.26 -14.27 4.75
C ALA A 111 1.05 -14.06 5.53
N ALA A 112 1.28 -12.85 6.02
CA ALA A 112 2.45 -12.53 6.84
C ALA A 112 2.41 -13.25 8.19
N THR A 113 1.24 -13.33 8.84
CA THR A 113 1.06 -14.06 10.10
C THR A 113 1.42 -15.54 9.92
N TYR A 114 0.93 -16.17 8.87
CA TYR A 114 1.29 -17.55 8.52
C TYR A 114 2.80 -17.71 8.29
N PHE A 115 3.39 -16.81 7.50
CA PHE A 115 4.83 -16.87 7.20
C PHE A 115 5.68 -16.80 8.47
N TYR A 116 5.40 -15.86 9.35
CA TYR A 116 6.15 -15.69 10.59
C TYR A 116 5.89 -16.81 11.61
N HIS A 117 4.71 -17.38 11.60
CA HIS A 117 4.40 -18.53 12.48
C HIS A 117 5.23 -19.77 12.10
N ASN A 118 5.41 -20.01 10.80
CA ASN A 118 6.12 -21.19 10.31
C ASN A 118 7.64 -21.02 10.23
N ASN A 119 8.12 -19.84 9.82
CA ASN A 119 9.54 -19.61 9.57
C ASN A 119 10.27 -18.89 10.71
N GLY A 120 9.53 -18.48 11.73
CA GLY A 120 10.07 -17.65 12.80
C GLY A 120 10.39 -16.22 12.35
N MET A 121 10.61 -15.33 13.30
CA MET A 121 11.04 -13.96 13.01
C MET A 121 12.56 -13.93 12.85
N GLY A 122 13.02 -14.09 11.60
CA GLY A 122 14.37 -13.65 11.24
C GLY A 122 14.43 -12.14 11.03
N GLU A 123 15.61 -11.55 10.86
CA GLU A 123 15.79 -10.16 10.43
C GLU A 123 15.37 -9.97 8.95
N ASN A 124 14.16 -10.36 8.62
CA ASN A 124 13.66 -10.29 7.26
C ASN A 124 13.02 -8.92 7.00
N ASN A 125 13.57 -8.23 6.01
CA ASN A 125 12.95 -7.02 5.47
C ASN A 125 11.58 -7.38 4.85
N ALA A 126 10.59 -6.50 4.97
CA ALA A 126 9.26 -6.67 4.40
C ALA A 126 9.27 -7.08 2.91
N ALA A 127 10.22 -6.56 2.13
CA ALA A 127 10.39 -6.92 0.72
C ALA A 127 10.75 -8.41 0.53
N VAL A 128 11.60 -8.95 1.40
CA VAL A 128 12.01 -10.37 1.38
C VAL A 128 10.84 -11.26 1.77
N VAL A 129 10.05 -10.84 2.76
CA VAL A 129 8.85 -11.59 3.18
C VAL A 129 7.82 -11.66 2.05
N VAL A 130 7.57 -10.54 1.38
CA VAL A 130 6.67 -10.49 0.21
C VAL A 130 7.16 -11.41 -0.90
N ASP A 131 8.44 -11.38 -1.24
CA ASP A 131 9.05 -12.24 -2.26
C ASP A 131 8.95 -13.72 -1.87
N SER A 132 9.21 -14.06 -0.63
CA SER A 132 9.14 -15.44 -0.13
C SER A 132 7.72 -15.99 -0.17
N ILE A 133 6.75 -15.26 0.35
CA ILE A 133 5.33 -15.66 0.34
C ILE A 133 4.83 -15.85 -1.10
N THR A 134 5.13 -14.91 -1.97
CA THR A 134 4.66 -14.94 -3.34
C THR A 134 5.32 -16.03 -4.17
N LYS A 135 6.59 -16.32 -3.94
CA LYS A 135 7.29 -17.45 -4.58
C LYS A 135 6.77 -18.79 -4.09
N GLU A 136 6.53 -18.92 -2.79
CA GLU A 136 6.02 -20.15 -2.19
C GLU A 136 4.61 -20.49 -2.70
N TRP A 137 3.73 -19.50 -2.79
CA TRP A 137 2.33 -19.71 -3.12
C TRP A 137 1.98 -19.55 -4.59
N LEU A 138 2.62 -18.64 -5.30
CA LEU A 138 2.34 -18.34 -6.71
C LEU A 138 3.47 -18.74 -7.64
N GLY A 139 4.54 -19.34 -7.12
CA GLY A 139 5.69 -19.78 -7.89
C GLY A 139 6.45 -18.64 -8.56
N THR A 140 7.05 -18.92 -9.71
CA THR A 140 7.90 -17.96 -10.44
C THR A 140 7.13 -16.69 -10.86
N VAL A 141 5.86 -16.83 -11.24
CA VAL A 141 5.01 -15.68 -11.62
C VAL A 141 4.81 -14.76 -10.42
N GLY A 142 4.58 -15.34 -9.23
CA GLY A 142 4.48 -14.59 -7.97
C GLY A 142 5.73 -13.80 -7.66
N GLY A 143 6.91 -14.40 -7.82
CA GLY A 143 8.18 -13.71 -7.59
C GLY A 143 8.38 -12.51 -8.52
N ILE A 144 8.04 -12.62 -9.80
CA ILE A 144 8.11 -11.50 -10.74
C ILE A 144 7.15 -10.38 -10.33
N LEU A 145 5.91 -10.73 -9.96
CA LEU A 145 4.92 -9.76 -9.50
C LEU A 145 5.34 -9.09 -8.19
N ALA A 146 5.97 -9.83 -7.27
CA ALA A 146 6.50 -9.29 -6.02
C ALA A 146 7.58 -8.24 -6.28
N VAL A 147 8.55 -8.54 -7.13
CA VAL A 147 9.62 -7.59 -7.50
C VAL A 147 9.02 -6.34 -8.12
N LEU A 148 8.08 -6.48 -9.06
CA LEU A 148 7.37 -5.34 -9.65
C LEU A 148 6.62 -4.52 -8.59
N GLY A 149 5.92 -5.17 -7.67
CA GLY A 149 5.20 -4.51 -6.58
C GLY A 149 6.12 -3.76 -5.62
N VAL A 150 7.20 -4.39 -5.20
CA VAL A 150 8.21 -3.81 -4.29
C VAL A 150 8.90 -2.59 -4.91
N ILE A 151 9.13 -2.59 -6.22
CA ILE A 151 9.71 -1.45 -6.94
C ILE A 151 8.65 -0.37 -7.18
N ALA A 152 7.46 -0.75 -7.60
CA ALA A 152 6.40 0.18 -7.97
C ALA A 152 5.83 0.96 -6.78
N ALA A 153 5.65 0.30 -5.62
CA ALA A 153 5.04 0.91 -4.45
C ALA A 153 5.81 2.14 -3.93
N PRO A 154 7.14 2.12 -3.73
CA PRO A 154 7.90 3.30 -3.34
C PRO A 154 7.85 4.43 -4.38
N ILE A 155 7.86 4.09 -5.67
CA ILE A 155 7.81 5.08 -6.74
C ILE A 155 6.47 5.83 -6.72
N THR A 156 5.37 5.09 -6.65
CA THR A 156 4.01 5.67 -6.63
C THR A 156 3.76 6.47 -5.36
N SER A 157 4.16 5.94 -4.21
CA SER A 157 4.01 6.60 -2.92
C SER A 157 4.91 7.83 -2.81
N GLY A 158 6.15 7.75 -3.30
CA GLY A 158 7.09 8.85 -3.31
C GLY A 158 6.61 10.03 -4.15
N ASP A 159 6.17 9.78 -5.40
CA ASP A 159 5.63 10.83 -6.27
C ASP A 159 4.47 11.57 -5.59
N THR A 160 3.56 10.82 -4.99
CA THR A 160 2.39 11.41 -4.32
C THR A 160 2.77 12.18 -3.05
N ALA A 161 3.70 11.64 -2.25
CA ALA A 161 4.20 12.30 -1.04
C ALA A 161 4.92 13.63 -1.37
N PHE A 162 5.79 13.63 -2.37
CA PHE A 162 6.48 14.84 -2.80
C PHE A 162 5.52 15.90 -3.37
N ARG A 163 4.51 15.47 -4.10
CA ARG A 163 3.46 16.37 -4.59
C ARG A 163 2.71 17.03 -3.44
N SER A 164 2.31 16.25 -2.45
CA SER A 164 1.63 16.75 -1.26
C SER A 164 2.52 17.71 -0.46
N ALA A 165 3.77 17.32 -0.23
CA ALA A 165 4.73 18.16 0.47
C ALA A 165 4.93 19.52 -0.23
N ARG A 166 5.06 19.52 -1.56
CA ARG A 166 5.18 20.75 -2.35
C ARG A 166 3.96 21.67 -2.20
N LEU A 167 2.76 21.08 -2.22
CA LEU A 167 1.53 21.86 -2.08
C LEU A 167 1.40 22.46 -0.67
N ILE A 168 1.73 21.70 0.36
CA ILE A 168 1.70 22.16 1.75
C ILE A 168 2.71 23.29 1.96
N VAL A 169 3.94 23.12 1.46
CA VAL A 169 4.98 24.15 1.59
C VAL A 169 4.58 25.43 0.83
N ALA A 170 4.04 25.29 -0.38
CA ALA A 170 3.58 26.44 -1.17
C ALA A 170 2.45 27.20 -0.46
N ASP A 171 1.50 26.49 0.13
CA ASP A 171 0.38 27.07 0.86
C ASP A 171 0.86 27.73 2.15
N PHE A 172 1.72 27.08 2.93
CA PHE A 172 2.26 27.59 4.18
C PHE A 172 3.13 28.86 4.00
N LEU A 173 3.94 28.88 2.95
CA LEU A 173 4.83 30.00 2.64
C LEU A 173 4.16 31.07 1.76
N HIS A 174 2.88 30.92 1.43
CA HIS A 174 2.14 31.81 0.53
C HIS A 174 2.86 32.01 -0.83
N LEU A 175 3.57 30.98 -1.27
CA LEU A 175 4.23 30.97 -2.57
C LEU A 175 3.20 30.64 -3.66
N GLU A 176 3.10 31.47 -4.67
CA GLU A 176 2.33 31.10 -5.85
C GLU A 176 2.94 29.81 -6.45
N PRO A 177 2.15 28.73 -6.65
CA PRO A 177 2.67 27.54 -7.28
C PRO A 177 3.14 27.90 -8.69
N VAL A 178 4.45 27.88 -8.89
CA VAL A 178 5.06 28.20 -10.19
C VAL A 178 4.44 27.25 -11.23
N SER A 179 3.61 27.83 -12.06
CA SER A 179 3.04 27.14 -13.21
C SER A 179 4.14 26.95 -14.24
N TYR A 180 4.71 25.74 -14.30
CA TYR A 180 5.63 25.34 -15.38
C TYR A 180 4.94 25.26 -16.74
N THR A 181 3.94 26.10 -17.02
CA THR A 181 3.20 26.10 -18.28
C THR A 181 3.74 27.08 -19.30
N HIS A 182 4.92 27.66 -19.07
CA HIS A 182 5.56 28.56 -20.05
C HIS A 182 6.97 28.10 -20.38
N LEU A 183 7.13 26.87 -20.89
CA LEU A 183 8.27 26.46 -21.69
C LEU A 183 7.74 25.60 -22.84
N THR A 184 7.34 26.26 -23.84
CA THR A 184 7.37 25.83 -25.25
C THR A 184 7.99 26.87 -26.04
#